data_6f766f0427837186bbefe2bdea739a00
#
_entry.id   6f766f0427837186bbefe2bdea739a00
#
_cell.length_a   1.000
_cell.length_b   1.000
_cell.length_c   1.000
_cell.angle_alpha   90.00
_cell.angle_beta   90.00
_cell.angle_gamma   90.00
#
_symmetry.space_group_name_H-M   'P 1'
#
loop_
_entity.id
_entity.type
_entity.pdbx_description
1 polymer ?
#
loop_
_entity_poly.entity_id
_entity_poly.type
_entity_poly.pdbx_seq_one_letter_code
_entity_poly.pdbx_strand_id
1 'polypeptide(L)'
;MSAFPGLPRVLAGGIILVDPGSGAVQRTIAFQYNPDTMTRTLKTESIGPESGDRLEATRLKGAPVETIKLDAELDATDQLEYPDQNPEVVQYGLHPQLAMLEMITYPSSTSVQDNIDLAAIGTIEIIPMEAPLALFAWGATRIVPVRVTDLSITEEAFDPRLNPIRAKVGLTMQVLNVNDLGVGTWGTSLFMAYHQRKEQLAGLGPATPLAALGITRIL
;
A
#
# COMPACT_ATOMS: atom_id res chain seq x y z
N MET A 1 -20.24 -8.29 -13.20
CA MET A 1 -20.08 -9.29 -12.09
C MET A 1 -21.32 -10.16 -12.02
N SER A 2 -21.26 -11.37 -12.54
CA SER A 2 -22.36 -12.36 -12.41
C SER A 2 -22.41 -12.83 -10.96
N ALA A 3 -23.33 -12.28 -10.19
CA ALA A 3 -23.58 -12.73 -8.83
C ALA A 3 -24.43 -14.00 -8.88
N PHE A 4 -23.81 -15.17 -8.76
CA PHE A 4 -24.55 -16.36 -8.41
C PHE A 4 -25.10 -16.20 -6.99
N PRO A 5 -26.42 -16.31 -6.79
CA PRO A 5 -27.00 -16.21 -5.46
C PRO A 5 -26.43 -17.32 -4.57
N GLY A 6 -25.75 -16.95 -3.48
CA GLY A 6 -25.22 -17.89 -2.50
C GLY A 6 -23.70 -18.11 -2.48
N LEU A 7 -22.93 -17.50 -3.39
CA LEU A 7 -21.47 -17.49 -3.26
C LEU A 7 -21.02 -16.45 -2.22
N PRO A 8 -20.04 -16.80 -1.35
CA PRO A 8 -19.48 -15.84 -0.43
C PRO A 8 -18.88 -14.66 -1.23
N ARG A 9 -19.21 -13.43 -0.84
CA ARG A 9 -18.58 -12.25 -1.43
C ARG A 9 -17.09 -12.29 -1.13
N VAL A 10 -16.27 -12.39 -2.17
CA VAL A 10 -14.82 -12.22 -2.04
C VAL A 10 -14.57 -10.75 -1.72
N LEU A 11 -13.89 -10.50 -0.59
CA LEU A 11 -13.44 -9.15 -0.24
C LEU A 11 -12.31 -8.77 -1.17
N ALA A 12 -12.40 -7.57 -1.76
CA ALA A 12 -11.30 -7.01 -2.54
C ALA A 12 -10.29 -6.35 -1.60
N GLY A 13 -9.00 -6.58 -1.86
CA GLY A 13 -7.92 -5.74 -1.34
C GLY A 13 -7.87 -4.41 -2.08
N GLY A 14 -7.16 -3.42 -1.55
CA GLY A 14 -7.06 -2.13 -2.22
C GLY A 14 -6.26 -1.08 -1.47
N ILE A 15 -6.25 0.12 -2.04
CA ILE A 15 -5.61 1.30 -1.48
C ILE A 15 -6.69 2.34 -1.18
N ILE A 16 -6.61 2.93 0.00
CA ILE A 16 -7.50 4.00 0.44
C ILE A 16 -6.63 5.25 0.64
N LEU A 17 -6.99 6.34 -0.02
CA LEU A 17 -6.35 7.63 0.20
C LEU A 17 -7.17 8.41 1.20
N VAL A 18 -6.51 8.92 2.23
CA VAL A 18 -7.13 9.68 3.30
C VAL A 18 -6.40 11.00 3.52
N ASP A 19 -7.10 11.97 4.02
CA ASP A 19 -6.51 13.19 4.54
C ASP A 19 -5.66 12.87 5.77
N PRO A 20 -4.37 13.26 5.81
CA PRO A 20 -3.46 12.88 6.89
C PRO A 20 -3.84 13.49 8.24
N GLY A 21 -4.51 14.64 8.26
CA GLY A 21 -4.92 15.33 9.48
C GLY A 21 -6.23 14.80 10.07
N SER A 22 -7.26 14.66 9.23
CA SER A 22 -8.61 14.28 9.68
C SER A 22 -8.91 12.78 9.56
N GLY A 23 -8.15 12.04 8.75
CA GLY A 23 -8.44 10.64 8.39
C GLY A 23 -9.65 10.49 7.45
N ALA A 24 -10.16 11.59 6.90
CA ALA A 24 -11.29 11.55 5.98
C ALA A 24 -10.91 10.83 4.68
N VAL A 25 -11.74 9.88 4.26
CA VAL A 25 -11.51 9.14 3.02
C VAL A 25 -11.71 10.06 1.82
N GLN A 26 -10.67 10.24 1.03
CA GLN A 26 -10.69 11.01 -0.21
C GLN A 26 -10.99 10.11 -1.42
N ARG A 27 -10.39 8.92 -1.45
CA ARG A 27 -10.56 7.97 -2.55
C ARG A 27 -10.32 6.53 -2.11
N THR A 28 -11.06 5.60 -2.70
CA THR A 28 -10.84 4.16 -2.53
C THR A 28 -10.57 3.53 -3.89
N ILE A 29 -9.47 2.78 -4.00
CA ILE A 29 -9.04 2.06 -5.19
C ILE A 29 -9.03 0.58 -4.82
N ALA A 30 -10.07 -0.15 -5.20
CA ALA A 30 -10.16 -1.58 -4.98
C ALA A 30 -9.47 -2.33 -6.13
N PHE A 31 -8.74 -3.40 -5.83
CA PHE A 31 -8.21 -4.28 -6.86
C PHE A 31 -9.37 -5.00 -7.56
N GLN A 32 -9.31 -5.06 -8.88
CA GLN A 32 -10.31 -5.79 -9.68
C GLN A 32 -10.23 -7.28 -9.38
N TYR A 33 -9.02 -7.82 -9.39
CA TYR A 33 -8.69 -9.17 -8.94
C TYR A 33 -7.72 -9.08 -7.78
N ASN A 34 -7.94 -9.88 -6.74
CA ASN A 34 -6.96 -9.97 -5.67
C ASN A 34 -5.70 -10.67 -6.20
N PRO A 35 -4.50 -10.12 -5.96
CA PRO A 35 -3.25 -10.80 -6.29
C PRO A 35 -3.17 -12.19 -5.66
N ASP A 36 -2.70 -13.17 -6.43
CA ASP A 36 -2.48 -14.52 -5.94
C ASP A 36 -1.37 -14.59 -4.89
N THR A 37 -0.40 -13.71 -5.00
CA THR A 37 0.77 -13.64 -4.11
C THR A 37 1.00 -12.23 -3.60
N MET A 38 1.41 -12.15 -2.34
CA MET A 38 1.86 -10.93 -1.70
C MET A 38 3.12 -11.22 -0.88
N THR A 39 4.21 -10.56 -1.22
CA THR A 39 5.47 -10.71 -0.48
C THR A 39 5.59 -9.61 0.55
N ARG A 40 5.99 -10.01 1.78
CA ARG A 40 6.29 -9.07 2.87
C ARG A 40 7.71 -9.29 3.34
N THR A 41 8.49 -8.22 3.33
CA THR A 41 9.87 -8.22 3.80
C THR A 41 9.97 -7.32 5.02
N LEU A 42 10.51 -7.84 6.13
CA LEU A 42 10.74 -7.09 7.35
C LEU A 42 12.25 -6.98 7.56
N LYS A 43 12.75 -5.74 7.56
CA LYS A 43 14.15 -5.42 7.85
C LYS A 43 14.23 -4.82 9.24
N THR A 44 14.84 -5.56 10.16
CA THR A 44 15.06 -5.08 11.54
C THR A 44 16.11 -3.97 11.55
N GLU A 45 15.85 -2.93 12.31
CA GLU A 45 16.83 -1.88 12.62
C GLU A 45 17.43 -2.16 14.00
N SER A 46 18.66 -2.65 14.03
CA SER A 46 19.45 -2.77 15.25
C SER A 46 20.31 -1.53 15.45
N ILE A 47 20.65 -1.24 16.70
CA ILE A 47 21.66 -0.23 17.02
C ILE A 47 23.01 -0.81 16.56
N GLY A 48 23.63 -0.15 15.58
CA GLY A 48 24.90 -0.60 15.00
C GLY A 48 26.06 -0.49 16.01
N PRO A 49 27.19 -1.18 15.78
CA PRO A 49 28.35 -1.20 16.68
C PRO A 49 29.21 0.07 16.62
N GLU A 50 28.60 1.25 16.62
CA GLU A 50 29.34 2.52 16.57
C GLU A 50 30.04 2.90 17.88
N SER A 51 29.80 2.19 18.97
CA SER A 51 30.59 2.34 20.18
C SER A 51 30.73 1.00 20.88
N GLY A 52 31.88 0.38 20.79
CA GLY A 52 32.52 -0.65 21.62
C GLY A 52 31.74 -1.51 22.64
N ASP A 53 30.44 -1.39 22.72
CA ASP A 53 29.61 -2.03 23.73
C ASP A 53 29.00 -3.33 23.21
N ARG A 54 29.56 -4.46 23.67
CA ARG A 54 29.17 -5.83 23.32
C ARG A 54 27.75 -6.23 23.76
N LEU A 55 27.05 -5.38 24.50
CA LEU A 55 25.75 -5.66 25.13
C LEU A 55 24.54 -5.29 24.26
N GLU A 56 24.74 -4.74 23.05
CA GLU A 56 23.65 -4.19 22.24
C GLU A 56 23.10 -5.11 21.14
N ALA A 57 23.61 -6.35 21.04
CA ALA A 57 23.21 -7.29 19.96
C ALA A 57 21.71 -7.61 19.92
N THR A 58 20.98 -7.43 21.02
CA THR A 58 19.54 -7.70 21.12
C THR A 58 18.68 -6.43 21.16
N ARG A 59 19.28 -5.24 21.11
CA ARG A 59 18.54 -3.98 21.13
C ARG A 59 18.05 -3.61 19.75
N LEU A 60 16.73 -3.45 19.62
CA LEU A 60 16.08 -2.94 18.43
C LEU A 60 15.93 -1.42 18.54
N LYS A 61 16.21 -0.70 17.45
CA LYS A 61 16.07 0.76 17.35
C LYS A 61 14.61 1.20 17.26
N GLY A 62 13.70 0.27 16.94
CA GLY A 62 12.28 0.52 16.77
C GLY A 62 11.57 -0.60 16.01
N ALA A 63 10.43 -0.29 15.46
CA ALA A 63 9.71 -1.20 14.58
C ALA A 63 10.53 -1.47 13.31
N PRO A 64 10.48 -2.70 12.74
CA PRO A 64 11.17 -3.01 11.51
C PRO A 64 10.60 -2.21 10.34
N VAL A 65 11.43 -1.91 9.34
CA VAL A 65 10.96 -1.44 8.05
C VAL A 65 10.27 -2.60 7.35
N GLU A 66 8.95 -2.51 7.19
CA GLU A 66 8.15 -3.51 6.50
C GLU A 66 7.86 -3.05 5.07
N THR A 67 8.22 -3.87 4.08
CA THR A 67 7.91 -3.65 2.67
C THR A 67 6.92 -4.70 2.21
N ILE A 68 5.86 -4.26 1.54
CA ILE A 68 4.84 -5.11 0.92
C ILE A 68 4.98 -4.99 -0.58
N LYS A 69 5.09 -6.13 -1.28
CA LYS A 69 5.12 -6.20 -2.74
C LYS A 69 4.02 -7.11 -3.24
N LEU A 70 3.29 -6.67 -4.26
CA LEU A 70 2.26 -7.44 -4.94
C LEU A 70 2.14 -7.01 -6.40
N ASP A 71 1.56 -7.89 -7.22
CA ASP A 71 1.25 -7.64 -8.63
C ASP A 71 -0.27 -7.77 -8.81
N ALA A 72 -0.94 -6.67 -9.17
CA ALA A 72 -2.37 -6.62 -9.44
C ALA A 72 -2.63 -6.67 -10.95
N GLU A 73 -3.72 -7.30 -11.36
CA GLU A 73 -4.15 -7.36 -12.75
C GLU A 73 -5.42 -6.52 -12.94
N LEU A 74 -5.48 -5.84 -14.08
CA LEU A 74 -6.63 -5.11 -14.58
C LEU A 74 -7.01 -5.66 -15.94
N ASP A 75 -8.29 -5.96 -16.13
CA ASP A 75 -8.81 -6.47 -17.41
C ASP A 75 -10.17 -5.84 -17.72
N ALA A 76 -10.28 -5.15 -18.84
CA ALA A 76 -11.50 -4.49 -19.28
C ALA A 76 -12.43 -5.40 -20.08
N THR A 77 -12.06 -6.65 -20.34
CA THR A 77 -12.80 -7.55 -21.24
C THR A 77 -14.26 -7.73 -20.81
N ASP A 78 -14.50 -7.97 -19.52
CA ASP A 78 -15.87 -8.11 -18.99
C ASP A 78 -16.71 -6.84 -19.16
N GLN A 79 -16.10 -5.67 -19.04
CA GLN A 79 -16.77 -4.37 -19.20
C GLN A 79 -17.05 -4.08 -20.67
N LEU A 80 -16.15 -4.48 -21.57
CA LEU A 80 -16.31 -4.31 -23.02
C LEU A 80 -17.36 -5.25 -23.62
N GLU A 81 -17.74 -6.33 -22.92
CA GLU A 81 -18.87 -7.18 -23.30
C GLU A 81 -20.21 -6.41 -23.25
N TYR A 82 -20.29 -5.39 -22.37
CA TYR A 82 -21.49 -4.56 -22.20
C TYR A 82 -21.19 -3.08 -22.48
N PRO A 83 -20.93 -2.70 -23.75
CA PRO A 83 -20.45 -1.36 -24.12
C PRO A 83 -21.42 -0.24 -23.75
N ASP A 84 -22.72 -0.48 -23.85
CA ASP A 84 -23.76 0.51 -23.50
C ASP A 84 -23.78 0.86 -22.01
N GLN A 85 -23.29 -0.05 -21.16
CA GLN A 85 -23.23 0.14 -19.70
C GLN A 85 -21.87 0.71 -19.27
N ASN A 86 -20.84 0.64 -20.13
CA ASN A 86 -19.47 1.03 -19.83
C ASN A 86 -18.89 1.97 -20.91
N PRO A 87 -19.52 3.13 -21.20
CA PRO A 87 -19.09 4.02 -22.28
C PRO A 87 -17.69 4.58 -22.06
N GLU A 88 -17.26 4.79 -20.81
CA GLU A 88 -15.93 5.28 -20.48
C GLU A 88 -14.85 4.26 -20.85
N VAL A 89 -15.09 2.97 -20.58
CA VAL A 89 -14.16 1.90 -20.91
C VAL A 89 -14.06 1.72 -22.43
N VAL A 90 -15.19 1.86 -23.14
CA VAL A 90 -15.20 1.86 -24.63
C VAL A 90 -14.40 3.03 -25.21
N GLN A 91 -14.41 4.18 -24.56
CA GLN A 91 -13.72 5.38 -25.03
C GLN A 91 -12.23 5.41 -24.67
N TYR A 92 -11.88 4.98 -23.46
CA TYR A 92 -10.55 5.19 -22.86
C TYR A 92 -9.85 3.89 -22.44
N GLY A 93 -10.47 2.71 -22.57
CA GLY A 93 -9.92 1.47 -22.05
C GLY A 93 -9.66 1.52 -20.54
N LEU A 94 -8.50 1.06 -20.13
CA LEU A 94 -8.06 1.07 -18.72
C LEU A 94 -7.39 2.38 -18.28
N HIS A 95 -7.21 3.37 -19.16
CA HIS A 95 -6.55 4.64 -18.80
C HIS A 95 -7.11 5.29 -17.51
N PRO A 96 -8.45 5.34 -17.26
CA PRO A 96 -8.95 5.93 -16.03
C PRO A 96 -8.50 5.19 -14.77
N GLN A 97 -8.49 3.85 -14.79
CA GLN A 97 -8.06 3.02 -13.66
C GLN A 97 -6.55 3.15 -13.42
N LEU A 98 -5.75 3.15 -14.50
CA LEU A 98 -4.30 3.34 -14.43
C LEU A 98 -3.96 4.73 -13.89
N ALA A 99 -4.60 5.78 -14.41
CA ALA A 99 -4.42 7.14 -13.91
C ALA A 99 -4.76 7.27 -12.41
N MET A 100 -5.80 6.57 -11.92
CA MET A 100 -6.11 6.58 -10.49
C MET A 100 -4.97 5.99 -9.64
N LEU A 101 -4.28 4.97 -10.13
CA LEU A 101 -3.13 4.36 -9.44
C LEU A 101 -1.89 5.26 -9.53
N GLU A 102 -1.64 5.83 -10.70
CA GLU A 102 -0.52 6.76 -10.90
C GLU A 102 -0.62 7.99 -10.00
N MET A 103 -1.83 8.54 -9.84
CA MET A 103 -2.07 9.71 -8.99
C MET A 103 -1.77 9.48 -7.49
N ILE A 104 -1.53 8.24 -7.05
CA ILE A 104 -1.01 7.97 -5.71
C ILE A 104 0.44 8.47 -5.57
N THR A 105 1.19 8.47 -6.67
CA THR A 105 2.62 8.82 -6.71
C THR A 105 2.87 10.26 -7.16
N TYR A 106 1.87 10.90 -7.77
CA TYR A 106 2.00 12.27 -8.26
C TYR A 106 1.45 13.29 -7.23
N PRO A 107 2.12 14.44 -7.04
CA PRO A 107 1.51 15.59 -6.40
C PRO A 107 0.39 16.15 -7.27
N SER A 108 -0.51 16.92 -6.69
CA SER A 108 -1.57 17.58 -7.48
C SER A 108 -0.97 18.56 -8.50
N SER A 109 -1.55 18.64 -9.68
CA SER A 109 -1.10 19.59 -10.71
C SER A 109 -1.18 21.05 -10.23
N THR A 110 -2.16 21.36 -9.39
CA THR A 110 -2.30 22.68 -8.74
C THR A 110 -1.09 22.99 -7.88
N SER A 111 -0.70 22.07 -6.98
CA SER A 111 0.47 22.27 -6.11
C SER A 111 1.77 22.42 -6.91
N VAL A 112 1.90 21.69 -8.03
CA VAL A 112 3.05 21.84 -8.93
C VAL A 112 3.05 23.23 -9.57
N GLN A 113 1.88 23.70 -10.04
CA GLN A 113 1.74 25.02 -10.67
C GLN A 113 2.03 26.15 -9.65
N ASP A 114 1.51 26.05 -8.43
CA ASP A 114 1.76 27.00 -7.37
C ASP A 114 3.26 27.14 -7.06
N ASN A 115 3.99 26.02 -7.03
CA ASN A 115 5.45 26.04 -6.84
C ASN A 115 6.18 26.68 -8.03
N ILE A 116 5.73 26.46 -9.26
CA ILE A 116 6.29 27.11 -10.46
C ILE A 116 6.06 28.61 -10.40
N ASP A 117 4.86 29.06 -10.01
CA ASP A 117 4.51 30.48 -9.91
C ASP A 117 5.31 31.17 -8.79
N LEU A 118 5.51 30.51 -7.62
CA LEU A 118 6.37 31.00 -6.56
C LEU A 118 7.83 31.13 -7.00
N ALA A 119 8.35 30.15 -7.74
CA ALA A 119 9.70 30.21 -8.29
C ALA A 119 9.86 31.36 -9.30
N ALA A 120 8.85 31.66 -10.12
CA ALA A 120 8.86 32.73 -11.10
C ALA A 120 8.95 34.14 -10.46
N ILE A 121 8.43 34.32 -9.25
CA ILE A 121 8.53 35.58 -8.50
C ILE A 121 9.78 35.66 -7.60
N GLY A 122 10.70 34.69 -7.71
CA GLY A 122 11.97 34.67 -6.98
C GLY A 122 11.90 34.10 -5.56
N THR A 123 10.81 33.46 -5.18
CA THR A 123 10.70 32.74 -3.91
C THR A 123 11.41 31.38 -4.04
N ILE A 124 12.51 31.20 -3.28
CA ILE A 124 13.36 29.99 -3.34
C ILE A 124 12.83 28.90 -2.37
N GLU A 125 11.80 29.21 -1.59
CA GLU A 125 11.25 28.26 -0.62
C GLU A 125 10.39 27.21 -1.34
N ILE A 126 10.97 26.02 -1.52
CA ILE A 126 10.21 24.84 -1.99
C ILE A 126 9.43 24.32 -0.78
N ILE A 127 8.15 24.62 -0.72
CA ILE A 127 7.26 24.07 0.30
C ILE A 127 7.04 22.59 -0.05
N PRO A 128 7.42 21.63 0.84
CA PRO A 128 7.14 20.24 0.62
C PRO A 128 5.64 20.03 0.45
N MET A 129 5.23 19.41 -0.66
CA MET A 129 3.84 19.14 -0.93
C MET A 129 3.38 17.95 -0.08
N GLU A 130 2.31 18.13 0.68
CA GLU A 130 1.69 17.04 1.41
C GLU A 130 0.87 16.16 0.46
N ALA A 131 1.23 14.89 0.36
CA ALA A 131 0.45 13.90 -0.35
C ALA A 131 -0.60 13.29 0.60
N PRO A 132 -1.75 12.83 0.09
CA PRO A 132 -2.69 12.04 0.87
C PRO A 132 -1.99 10.82 1.49
N LEU A 133 -2.38 10.46 2.72
CA LEU A 133 -1.89 9.26 3.36
C LEU A 133 -2.54 8.05 2.68
N ALA A 134 -1.72 7.17 2.13
CA ALA A 134 -2.21 5.93 1.55
C ALA A 134 -2.32 4.84 2.62
N LEU A 135 -3.43 4.11 2.61
CA LEU A 135 -3.65 2.93 3.44
C LEU A 135 -3.76 1.71 2.53
N PHE A 136 -3.00 0.69 2.83
CA PHE A 136 -3.19 -0.61 2.21
C PHE A 136 -4.20 -1.41 3.04
N ALA A 137 -5.32 -1.79 2.42
CA ALA A 137 -6.37 -2.59 3.02
C ALA A 137 -6.36 -4.01 2.44
N TRP A 138 -6.20 -5.01 3.31
CA TRP A 138 -6.26 -6.42 2.96
C TRP A 138 -7.17 -7.16 3.92
N GLY A 139 -8.46 -7.01 3.69
CA GLY A 139 -9.50 -7.44 4.63
C GLY A 139 -9.63 -6.51 5.86
N ALA A 140 -10.58 -6.80 6.72
CA ALA A 140 -10.93 -5.96 7.86
C ALA A 140 -9.84 -5.90 8.95
N THR A 141 -8.95 -6.89 8.98
CA THR A 141 -7.92 -7.02 10.04
C THR A 141 -6.55 -6.51 9.65
N ARG A 142 -6.35 -6.14 8.38
CA ARG A 142 -5.07 -5.62 7.88
C ARG A 142 -5.32 -4.34 7.12
N ILE A 143 -5.33 -3.23 7.83
CA ILE A 143 -5.36 -1.88 7.29
C ILE A 143 -4.13 -1.18 7.85
N VAL A 144 -3.20 -0.78 6.96
CA VAL A 144 -1.90 -0.24 7.37
C VAL A 144 -1.56 1.01 6.59
N PRO A 145 -0.99 2.05 7.24
CA PRO A 145 -0.50 3.22 6.55
C PRO A 145 0.73 2.84 5.73
N VAL A 146 0.74 3.22 4.47
CA VAL A 146 1.82 2.89 3.54
C VAL A 146 2.24 4.10 2.72
N ARG A 147 3.48 4.06 2.24
CA ARG A 147 3.98 4.91 1.16
C ARG A 147 4.31 4.02 -0.02
N VAL A 148 3.75 4.31 -1.19
CA VAL A 148 4.14 3.66 -2.44
C VAL A 148 5.56 4.10 -2.77
N THR A 149 6.47 3.15 -2.87
CA THR A 149 7.89 3.39 -3.17
C THR A 149 8.24 3.07 -4.61
N ASP A 150 7.46 2.18 -5.22
CA ASP A 150 7.62 1.81 -6.62
C ASP A 150 6.26 1.38 -7.20
N LEU A 151 5.97 1.87 -8.40
CA LEU A 151 4.77 1.55 -9.18
C LEU A 151 5.22 1.25 -10.61
N SER A 152 5.04 0.01 -11.05
CA SER A 152 5.31 -0.40 -12.42
C SER A 152 4.00 -0.78 -13.11
N ILE A 153 3.79 -0.29 -14.32
CA ILE A 153 2.63 -0.59 -15.14
C ILE A 153 3.12 -1.23 -16.43
N THR A 154 2.61 -2.42 -16.73
CA THR A 154 2.80 -3.10 -18.00
C THR A 154 1.47 -3.19 -18.69
N GLU A 155 1.27 -2.39 -19.73
CA GLU A 155 0.06 -2.42 -20.54
C GLU A 155 0.14 -3.58 -21.54
N GLU A 156 -0.90 -4.41 -21.55
CA GLU A 156 -1.03 -5.57 -22.44
C GLU A 156 -2.33 -5.46 -23.21
N ALA A 157 -2.36 -5.93 -24.46
CA ALA A 157 -3.52 -5.91 -25.34
C ALA A 157 -4.16 -4.52 -25.48
N PHE A 158 -4.27 -4.06 -26.71
CA PHE A 158 -4.78 -2.73 -27.04
C PHE A 158 -5.98 -2.82 -27.99
N ASP A 159 -6.88 -1.88 -27.87
CA ASP A 159 -7.94 -1.67 -28.86
C ASP A 159 -7.39 -1.01 -30.15
N PRO A 160 -8.18 -0.89 -31.23
CA PRO A 160 -7.74 -0.23 -32.46
C PRO A 160 -7.39 1.25 -32.30
N ARG A 161 -7.74 1.89 -31.17
CA ARG A 161 -7.38 3.26 -30.82
C ARG A 161 -6.18 3.34 -29.92
N LEU A 162 -5.52 2.20 -29.65
CA LEU A 162 -4.38 2.05 -28.75
C LEU A 162 -4.71 2.28 -27.29
N ASN A 163 -5.97 2.14 -26.87
CA ASN A 163 -6.30 2.12 -25.46
C ASN A 163 -5.96 0.74 -24.88
N PRO A 164 -5.33 0.65 -23.70
CA PRO A 164 -5.03 -0.62 -23.07
C PRO A 164 -6.31 -1.32 -22.61
N ILE A 165 -6.43 -2.60 -22.93
CA ILE A 165 -7.55 -3.47 -22.51
C ILE A 165 -7.14 -4.28 -21.28
N ARG A 166 -5.84 -4.65 -21.16
CA ARG A 166 -5.28 -5.39 -20.04
C ARG A 166 -4.01 -4.73 -19.56
N ALA A 167 -3.81 -4.73 -18.25
CA ALA A 167 -2.59 -4.22 -17.63
C ALA A 167 -2.21 -5.03 -16.38
N LYS A 168 -0.91 -5.15 -16.16
CA LYS A 168 -0.31 -5.63 -14.91
C LYS A 168 0.31 -4.46 -14.17
N VAL A 169 0.02 -4.37 -12.88
CA VAL A 169 0.48 -3.29 -12.01
C VAL A 169 1.25 -3.88 -10.86
N GLY A 170 2.58 -3.70 -10.89
CA GLY A 170 3.46 -4.04 -9.78
C GLY A 170 3.49 -2.90 -8.76
N LEU A 171 3.16 -3.20 -7.51
CA LEU A 171 3.13 -2.27 -6.40
C LEU A 171 4.14 -2.68 -5.34
N THR A 172 5.03 -1.75 -4.98
CA THR A 172 5.91 -1.87 -3.82
C THR A 172 5.59 -0.75 -2.85
N MET A 173 5.27 -1.13 -1.61
CA MET A 173 4.83 -0.21 -0.57
C MET A 173 5.64 -0.41 0.70
N GLN A 174 6.11 0.67 1.29
CA GLN A 174 6.69 0.68 2.62
C GLN A 174 5.60 0.98 3.65
N VAL A 175 5.47 0.14 4.66
CA VAL A 175 4.59 0.42 5.81
C VAL A 175 5.21 1.54 6.63
N LEU A 176 4.44 2.59 6.85
CA LEU A 176 4.86 3.73 7.68
C LEU A 176 4.68 3.36 9.16
N ASN A 177 5.73 3.51 9.92
CA ASN A 177 5.77 3.22 11.34
C ASN A 177 5.82 4.51 12.19
N VAL A 178 5.97 4.36 13.50
CA VAL A 178 6.00 5.49 14.44
C VAL A 178 7.18 6.46 14.23
N ASN A 179 8.23 6.02 13.53
CA ASN A 179 9.38 6.87 13.21
C ASN A 179 9.15 7.70 11.94
N ASP A 180 8.26 7.23 11.05
CA ASP A 180 7.91 7.90 9.79
C ASP A 180 6.76 8.89 9.98
N LEU A 181 5.88 8.64 10.95
CA LEU A 181 4.67 9.41 11.21
C LEU A 181 4.85 10.26 12.49
N GLY A 182 4.27 11.44 12.51
CA GLY A 182 4.32 12.30 13.69
C GLY A 182 3.63 11.67 14.91
N VAL A 183 4.16 11.96 16.11
CA VAL A 183 3.59 11.48 17.38
C VAL A 183 2.16 12.02 17.56
N GLY A 184 1.22 11.13 17.90
CA GLY A 184 -0.18 11.50 18.13
C GLY A 184 -1.01 11.69 16.86
N THR A 185 -0.47 11.42 15.68
CA THR A 185 -1.24 11.46 14.43
C THR A 185 -2.17 10.26 14.30
N TRP A 186 -3.20 10.42 13.49
CA TRP A 186 -4.12 9.34 13.16
C TRP A 186 -3.40 8.15 12.52
N GLY A 187 -2.44 8.39 11.63
CA GLY A 187 -1.63 7.35 10.99
C GLY A 187 -0.82 6.53 11.99
N THR A 188 -0.21 7.17 13.00
CA THR A 188 0.50 6.50 14.09
C THR A 188 -0.43 5.58 14.89
N SER A 189 -1.65 6.05 15.19
CA SER A 189 -2.66 5.25 15.90
C SER A 189 -3.05 4.02 15.10
N LEU A 190 -3.17 4.15 13.78
CA LEU A 190 -3.50 3.04 12.88
C LEU A 190 -2.35 2.01 12.81
N PHE A 191 -1.09 2.47 12.73
CA PHE A 191 0.06 1.57 12.79
C PHE A 191 0.10 0.81 14.13
N MET A 192 -0.16 1.49 15.26
CA MET A 192 -0.18 0.84 16.57
C MET A 192 -1.28 -0.20 16.68
N ALA A 193 -2.48 0.07 16.16
CA ALA A 193 -3.57 -0.92 16.11
C ALA A 193 -3.16 -2.16 15.28
N TYR A 194 -2.50 -1.96 14.14
CA TYR A 194 -1.96 -3.05 13.33
C TYR A 194 -0.90 -3.87 14.08
N HIS A 195 0.01 -3.20 14.78
CA HIS A 195 1.05 -3.86 15.56
C HIS A 195 0.48 -4.68 16.72
N GLN A 196 -0.44 -4.09 17.50
CA GLN A 196 -1.16 -4.79 18.58
C GLN A 196 -1.93 -6.01 18.07
N ARG A 197 -2.51 -5.90 16.87
CA ARG A 197 -3.18 -7.04 16.24
C ARG A 197 -2.21 -8.17 15.90
N LYS A 198 -0.99 -7.86 15.44
CA LYS A 198 0.07 -8.87 15.23
C LYS A 198 0.44 -9.59 16.53
N GLU A 199 0.59 -8.83 17.63
CA GLU A 199 0.89 -9.41 18.96
C GLU A 199 -0.22 -10.37 19.41
N GLN A 200 -1.49 -9.95 19.28
CA GLN A 200 -2.63 -10.81 19.60
C GLN A 200 -2.63 -12.11 18.77
N LEU A 201 -2.40 -12.00 17.45
CA LEU A 201 -2.36 -13.16 16.57
C LEU A 201 -1.15 -14.07 16.87
N ALA A 202 -0.01 -13.51 17.26
CA ALA A 202 1.15 -14.27 17.67
C ALA A 202 0.86 -15.10 18.94
N GLY A 203 0.08 -14.54 19.87
CA GLY A 203 -0.37 -15.26 21.07
C GLY A 203 -1.33 -16.43 20.80
N LEU A 204 -1.97 -16.47 19.62
CA LEU A 204 -2.82 -17.59 19.18
C LEU A 204 -2.01 -18.70 18.48
N GLY A 205 -0.73 -18.46 18.19
CA GLY A 205 0.12 -19.46 17.56
C GLY A 205 0.32 -20.69 18.48
N PRO A 206 0.51 -21.88 17.88
CA PRO A 206 0.71 -23.10 18.67
C PRO A 206 1.99 -23.02 19.50
N ALA A 207 1.88 -23.29 20.80
CA ALA A 207 3.04 -23.41 21.67
C ALA A 207 3.78 -24.73 21.34
N THR A 208 4.94 -24.60 20.68
CA THR A 208 5.78 -25.75 20.34
C THR A 208 6.75 -26.02 21.51
N PRO A 209 6.70 -27.18 22.18
CA PRO A 209 7.60 -27.48 23.26
C PRO A 209 9.02 -27.68 22.73
N LEU A 210 10.03 -27.37 23.58
CA LEU A 210 11.46 -27.56 23.24
C LEU A 210 11.79 -29.00 22.80
N ALA A 211 11.08 -29.98 23.35
CA ALA A 211 11.22 -31.38 22.98
C ALA A 211 10.95 -31.64 21.47
N ALA A 212 10.11 -30.84 20.83
CA ALA A 212 9.86 -30.94 19.39
C ALA A 212 11.10 -30.55 18.54
N LEU A 213 12.03 -29.79 19.12
CA LEU A 213 13.31 -29.44 18.52
C LEU A 213 14.44 -30.41 18.95
N GLY A 214 14.12 -31.51 19.68
CA GLY A 214 15.11 -32.42 20.22
C GLY A 214 15.92 -31.85 21.40
N ILE A 215 15.47 -30.70 21.96
CA ILE A 215 16.16 -30.00 23.05
C ILE A 215 15.44 -30.29 24.37
N THR A 216 16.14 -30.84 25.34
CA THR A 216 15.58 -31.13 26.67
C THR A 216 15.69 -29.95 27.64
N ARG A 217 16.70 -29.11 27.49
CA ARG A 217 16.87 -27.84 28.22
C ARG A 217 17.84 -26.93 27.47
N ILE A 218 17.70 -25.61 27.68
CA ILE A 218 18.66 -24.61 27.27
C ILE A 218 19.54 -24.31 28.47
N LEU A 219 20.74 -24.90 28.50
CA LEU A 219 21.78 -24.75 29.55
C LEU A 219 21.26 -24.80 31.00
#